data_5946fd593dba31acf7c1929749e81894
#
_entry.id   5946fd593dba31acf7c1929749e81894
#
_cell.length_a   1.000
_cell.length_b   1.000
_cell.length_c   1.000
_cell.angle_alpha   90.00
_cell.angle_beta   90.00
_cell.angle_gamma   90.00
#
_symmetry.space_group_name_H-M   'P 1'
#
loop_
_entity.id
_entity.type
_entity.pdbx_description
1 polymer ?
#
loop_
_entity_poly.entity_id
_entity_poly.type
_entity_poly.pdbx_seq_one_letter_code
_entity_poly.pdbx_strand_id
1 'polypeptide(L)'
;MDAAYGCLSEPHTGAVPIAAVLARAGLSTRAFYRHFESKDELFLAMLRDEGDALAHRLDRIAEEDSGTPAEQLRAWIAQIFELVQDPRLRMRAMVLDSDEVRAAPGYREARQRWHVDREQSLAVILQRGLRDGSFPLAKPESDAASIGAVVTREMIMPTAVDEWQRAVDRVVDFSLRALGAR
;
A
#
# COMPACT_ATOMS: atom_id res chain seq x y z
N MET A 1 14.90 -8.16 -6.84
CA MET A 1 14.09 -6.91 -6.87
C MET A 1 14.84 -5.69 -6.35
N ASP A 2 15.63 -5.74 -5.28
CA ASP A 2 16.35 -4.55 -4.74
C ASP A 2 17.24 -3.82 -5.76
N ALA A 3 17.90 -4.56 -6.67
CA ALA A 3 18.68 -3.94 -7.76
C ALA A 3 17.80 -3.10 -8.72
N ALA A 4 16.57 -3.55 -8.99
CA ALA A 4 15.63 -2.81 -9.83
C ALA A 4 15.16 -1.53 -9.12
N TYR A 5 14.80 -1.60 -7.85
CA TYR A 5 14.49 -0.41 -7.04
C TYR A 5 15.64 0.58 -7.03
N GLY A 6 16.88 0.10 -6.84
CA GLY A 6 18.06 0.96 -6.86
C GLY A 6 18.28 1.66 -8.21
N CYS A 7 18.13 0.94 -9.33
CA CYS A 7 18.28 1.55 -10.66
C CYS A 7 17.18 2.55 -11.00
N LEU A 8 15.93 2.26 -10.61
CA LEU A 8 14.77 3.11 -10.88
C LEU A 8 14.68 4.34 -9.97
N SER A 9 15.29 4.29 -8.78
CA SER A 9 15.31 5.41 -7.83
C SER A 9 16.40 6.43 -8.11
N GLU A 10 17.45 6.06 -8.86
CA GLU A 10 18.53 6.96 -9.25
C GLU A 10 18.11 7.85 -10.43
N PRO A 11 18.64 9.08 -10.53
CA PRO A 11 18.38 9.93 -11.70
C PRO A 11 18.82 9.27 -13.00
N HIS A 12 17.92 9.11 -13.95
CA HIS A 12 18.19 8.52 -15.25
C HIS A 12 17.43 9.26 -16.36
N THR A 13 17.96 9.22 -17.58
CA THR A 13 17.32 9.75 -18.77
C THR A 13 16.75 8.60 -19.60
N GLY A 14 15.43 8.60 -19.80
CA GLY A 14 14.73 7.51 -20.52
C GLY A 14 14.55 6.25 -19.68
N ALA A 15 14.13 5.17 -20.32
CA ALA A 15 13.83 3.91 -19.65
C ALA A 15 15.11 3.22 -19.12
N VAL A 16 15.07 2.69 -17.90
CA VAL A 16 16.17 1.93 -17.30
C VAL A 16 16.40 0.63 -18.08
N PRO A 17 17.59 0.41 -18.68
CA PRO A 17 17.86 -0.84 -19.41
C PRO A 17 17.90 -2.04 -18.46
N ILE A 18 17.31 -3.17 -18.87
CA ILE A 18 17.37 -4.40 -18.07
C ILE A 18 18.82 -4.82 -17.79
N ALA A 19 19.74 -4.55 -18.73
CA ALA A 19 21.16 -4.84 -18.56
C ALA A 19 21.78 -4.12 -17.33
N ALA A 20 21.34 -2.88 -17.04
CA ALA A 20 21.79 -2.15 -15.85
C ALA A 20 21.30 -2.81 -14.56
N VAL A 21 20.03 -3.23 -14.53
CA VAL A 21 19.45 -3.96 -13.39
C VAL A 21 20.19 -5.29 -13.17
N LEU A 22 20.49 -6.03 -14.24
CA LEU A 22 21.19 -7.31 -14.17
C LEU A 22 22.63 -7.14 -13.71
N ALA A 23 23.36 -6.14 -14.23
CA ALA A 23 24.71 -5.82 -13.79
C ALA A 23 24.75 -5.49 -12.29
N ARG A 24 23.81 -4.68 -11.81
CA ARG A 24 23.70 -4.34 -10.39
C ARG A 24 23.34 -5.54 -9.52
N ALA A 25 22.51 -6.46 -10.03
CA ALA A 25 22.12 -7.69 -9.34
C ALA A 25 23.18 -8.79 -9.37
N GLY A 26 24.22 -8.66 -10.18
CA GLY A 26 25.21 -9.73 -10.44
C GLY A 26 24.61 -10.94 -11.16
N LEU A 27 23.59 -10.72 -12.00
CA LEU A 27 22.84 -11.77 -12.68
C LEU A 27 23.10 -11.77 -14.20
N SER A 28 23.11 -12.98 -14.81
CA SER A 28 23.14 -13.11 -16.25
C SER A 28 21.74 -12.90 -16.86
N THR A 29 21.70 -12.49 -18.12
CA THR A 29 20.48 -12.39 -18.93
C THR A 29 19.71 -13.71 -18.93
N ARG A 30 20.43 -14.84 -19.04
CA ARG A 30 19.81 -16.18 -19.01
C ARG A 30 19.14 -16.48 -17.65
N ALA A 31 19.75 -16.06 -16.55
CA ALA A 31 19.17 -16.22 -15.22
C ALA A 31 17.88 -15.39 -15.06
N PHE A 32 17.85 -14.18 -15.61
CA PHE A 32 16.68 -13.34 -15.61
C PHE A 32 15.50 -13.97 -16.37
N TYR A 33 15.72 -14.32 -17.65
CA TYR A 33 14.67 -14.88 -18.50
C TYR A 33 14.18 -16.29 -18.10
N ARG A 34 14.79 -16.89 -17.09
CA ARG A 34 14.25 -18.09 -16.44
C ARG A 34 13.09 -17.76 -15.45
N HIS A 35 13.02 -16.54 -14.97
CA HIS A 35 12.07 -16.09 -13.94
C HIS A 35 11.07 -15.05 -14.43
N PHE A 36 11.44 -14.24 -15.41
CA PHE A 36 10.63 -13.16 -15.96
C PHE A 36 10.70 -13.18 -17.47
N GLU A 37 9.56 -13.15 -18.15
CA GLU A 37 9.51 -13.10 -19.62
C GLU A 37 9.90 -11.72 -20.18
N SER A 38 9.74 -10.66 -19.37
CA SER A 38 10.02 -9.29 -19.76
C SER A 38 10.40 -8.42 -18.55
N LYS A 39 10.84 -7.19 -18.83
CA LYS A 39 11.04 -6.15 -17.82
C LYS A 39 9.72 -5.76 -17.16
N ASP A 40 8.64 -5.70 -17.92
CA ASP A 40 7.31 -5.38 -17.41
C ASP A 40 6.82 -6.42 -16.41
N GLU A 41 7.11 -7.70 -16.66
CA GLU A 41 6.79 -8.76 -15.69
C GLU A 41 7.57 -8.61 -14.38
N LEU A 42 8.84 -8.18 -14.44
CA LEU A 42 9.57 -7.80 -13.22
C LEU A 42 8.88 -6.66 -12.48
N PHE A 43 8.42 -5.62 -13.19
CA PHE A 43 7.73 -4.49 -12.57
C PHE A 43 6.40 -4.91 -11.90
N LEU A 44 5.64 -5.77 -12.56
CA LEU A 44 4.43 -6.32 -11.99
C LEU A 44 4.71 -7.24 -10.79
N ALA A 45 5.82 -7.97 -10.81
CA ALA A 45 6.24 -8.78 -9.67
C ALA A 45 6.66 -7.90 -8.48
N MET A 46 7.38 -6.79 -8.72
CA MET A 46 7.71 -5.81 -7.68
C MET A 46 6.44 -5.20 -7.07
N LEU A 47 5.48 -4.86 -7.92
CA LEU A 47 4.19 -4.31 -7.47
C LEU A 47 3.43 -5.34 -6.61
N ARG A 48 3.34 -6.59 -7.04
CA ARG A 48 2.69 -7.66 -6.28
C ARG A 48 3.37 -7.89 -4.93
N ASP A 49 4.70 -8.00 -4.90
CA ASP A 49 5.48 -8.24 -3.68
C ASP A 49 5.23 -7.18 -2.59
N GLU A 50 5.22 -5.90 -2.96
CA GLU A 50 4.91 -4.82 -2.01
C GLU A 50 3.43 -4.81 -1.58
N GLY A 51 2.52 -5.15 -2.51
CA GLY A 51 1.09 -5.27 -2.21
C GLY A 51 0.81 -6.38 -1.23
N ASP A 52 1.35 -7.58 -1.51
CA ASP A 52 1.19 -8.74 -0.66
C ASP A 52 1.81 -8.49 0.74
N ALA A 53 2.99 -7.86 0.79
CA ALA A 53 3.63 -7.50 2.05
C ALA A 53 2.80 -6.51 2.88
N LEU A 54 2.15 -5.55 2.25
CA LEU A 54 1.23 -4.63 2.93
C LEU A 54 -0.04 -5.37 3.37
N ALA A 55 -0.67 -6.14 2.48
CA ALA A 55 -1.88 -6.91 2.78
C ALA A 55 -1.66 -7.80 4.01
N HIS A 56 -0.58 -8.57 4.06
CA HIS A 56 -0.25 -9.40 5.23
C HIS A 56 -0.11 -8.63 6.55
N ARG A 57 0.41 -7.38 6.51
CA ARG A 57 0.47 -6.55 7.72
C ARG A 57 -0.91 -6.08 8.16
N LEU A 58 -1.76 -5.69 7.21
CA LEU A 58 -3.12 -5.23 7.49
C LEU A 58 -4.03 -6.36 7.96
N ASP A 59 -3.90 -7.55 7.36
CA ASP A 59 -4.66 -8.74 7.75
C ASP A 59 -4.31 -9.16 9.18
N ARG A 60 -3.03 -9.12 9.57
CA ARG A 60 -2.66 -9.39 10.96
C ARG A 60 -3.34 -8.45 11.95
N ILE A 61 -3.44 -7.14 11.62
CA ILE A 61 -4.15 -6.17 12.46
C ILE A 61 -5.64 -6.51 12.54
N ALA A 62 -6.24 -6.92 11.44
CA ALA A 62 -7.66 -7.27 11.38
C ALA A 62 -7.99 -8.59 12.10
N GLU A 63 -7.07 -9.55 12.06
CA GLU A 63 -7.23 -10.88 12.66
C GLU A 63 -6.85 -10.93 14.15
N GLU A 64 -6.08 -9.97 14.65
CA GLU A 64 -5.72 -9.92 16.07
C GLU A 64 -6.97 -9.79 16.95
N ASP A 65 -7.15 -10.75 17.85
CA ASP A 65 -8.24 -10.72 18.86
C ASP A 65 -7.97 -9.72 20.00
N SER A 66 -6.82 -9.07 20.01
CA SER A 66 -6.42 -8.08 20.99
C SER A 66 -6.83 -6.66 20.58
N GLY A 67 -7.50 -5.96 21.49
CA GLY A 67 -7.89 -4.58 21.31
C GLY A 67 -9.33 -4.39 20.78
N THR A 68 -9.77 -3.15 20.82
CA THR A 68 -11.09 -2.73 20.34
C THR A 68 -11.07 -2.51 18.82
N PRO A 69 -12.22 -2.59 18.13
CA PRO A 69 -12.31 -2.23 16.70
C PRO A 69 -11.79 -0.81 16.40
N ALA A 70 -11.93 0.14 17.33
CA ALA A 70 -11.39 1.48 17.18
C ALA A 70 -9.86 1.53 17.21
N GLU A 71 -9.24 0.74 18.10
CA GLU A 71 -7.77 0.60 18.14
C GLU A 71 -7.25 -0.11 16.89
N GLN A 72 -7.92 -1.15 16.42
CA GLN A 72 -7.57 -1.83 15.16
C GLN A 72 -7.71 -0.90 13.95
N LEU A 73 -8.78 -0.11 13.86
CA LEU A 73 -8.96 0.89 12.81
C LEU A 73 -7.82 1.92 12.80
N ARG A 74 -7.44 2.43 13.99
CA ARG A 74 -6.30 3.33 14.13
C ARG A 74 -4.99 2.67 13.68
N ALA A 75 -4.73 1.45 14.11
CA ALA A 75 -3.53 0.69 13.74
C ALA A 75 -3.48 0.43 12.22
N TRP A 76 -4.60 0.07 11.61
CA TRP A 76 -4.73 -0.14 10.18
C TRP A 76 -4.41 1.13 9.38
N ILE A 77 -4.98 2.28 9.79
CA ILE A 77 -4.71 3.58 9.15
C ILE A 77 -3.22 3.93 9.31
N ALA A 78 -2.67 3.83 10.53
CA ALA A 78 -1.27 4.14 10.80
C ALA A 78 -0.30 3.27 9.98
N GLN A 79 -0.61 1.97 9.82
CA GLN A 79 0.20 1.05 9.02
C GLN A 79 0.31 1.47 7.55
N ILE A 80 -0.74 2.03 6.97
CA ILE A 80 -0.69 2.55 5.60
C ILE A 80 0.16 3.82 5.53
N PHE A 81 0.06 4.70 6.52
CA PHE A 81 0.88 5.92 6.56
C PHE A 81 2.38 5.62 6.72
N GLU A 82 2.79 4.45 7.20
CA GLU A 82 4.20 4.03 7.21
C GLU A 82 4.82 4.03 5.80
N LEU A 83 4.02 3.77 4.74
CA LEU A 83 4.49 3.81 3.35
C LEU A 83 5.09 5.17 2.94
N VAL A 84 4.66 6.25 3.60
CA VAL A 84 5.14 7.59 3.31
C VAL A 84 6.06 8.15 4.41
N GLN A 85 6.04 7.57 5.60
CA GLN A 85 6.90 7.95 6.72
C GLN A 85 8.26 7.27 6.65
N ASP A 86 8.30 5.96 6.40
CA ASP A 86 9.56 5.22 6.25
C ASP A 86 10.23 5.60 4.91
N PRO A 87 11.46 6.12 4.93
CA PRO A 87 12.15 6.57 3.72
C PRO A 87 12.34 5.47 2.69
N ARG A 88 12.53 4.21 3.11
CA ARG A 88 12.71 3.07 2.23
C ARG A 88 11.39 2.68 1.55
N LEU A 89 10.31 2.59 2.33
CA LEU A 89 8.99 2.28 1.79
C LEU A 89 8.50 3.40 0.86
N ARG A 90 8.72 4.65 1.24
CA ARG A 90 8.40 5.81 0.39
C ARG A 90 9.15 5.78 -0.93
N MET A 91 10.46 5.50 -0.92
CA MET A 91 11.26 5.36 -2.15
C MET A 91 10.69 4.25 -3.03
N ARG A 92 10.35 3.07 -2.47
CA ARG A 92 9.75 1.97 -3.21
C ARG A 92 8.39 2.35 -3.80
N ALA A 93 7.53 3.00 -3.02
CA ALA A 93 6.24 3.50 -3.51
C ALA A 93 6.40 4.48 -4.68
N MET A 94 7.36 5.42 -4.58
CA MET A 94 7.65 6.37 -5.68
C MET A 94 8.14 5.66 -6.95
N VAL A 95 8.99 4.64 -6.82
CA VAL A 95 9.46 3.82 -7.95
C VAL A 95 8.28 3.10 -8.60
N LEU A 96 7.40 2.49 -7.82
CA LEU A 96 6.22 1.77 -8.32
C LEU A 96 5.19 2.72 -8.97
N ASP A 97 5.19 4.00 -8.62
CA ASP A 97 4.34 5.02 -9.24
C ASP A 97 5.06 5.80 -10.36
N SER A 98 6.29 5.45 -10.71
CA SER A 98 7.01 6.07 -11.83
C SER A 98 6.33 5.81 -13.18
N ASP A 99 6.49 6.71 -14.13
CA ASP A 99 5.90 6.58 -15.47
C ASP A 99 6.31 5.28 -16.17
N GLU A 100 7.56 4.85 -15.96
CA GLU A 100 8.10 3.63 -16.54
C GLU A 100 7.38 2.37 -16.01
N VAL A 101 7.16 2.27 -14.71
CA VAL A 101 6.44 1.13 -14.11
C VAL A 101 4.95 1.20 -14.42
N ARG A 102 4.36 2.39 -14.41
CA ARG A 102 2.94 2.60 -14.75
C ARG A 102 2.60 2.27 -16.20
N ALA A 103 3.58 2.34 -17.09
CA ALA A 103 3.41 1.96 -18.50
C ALA A 103 3.35 0.44 -18.72
N ALA A 104 3.74 -0.38 -17.75
CA ALA A 104 3.71 -1.84 -17.88
C ALA A 104 2.28 -2.36 -18.10
N PRO A 105 2.05 -3.20 -19.13
CA PRO A 105 0.76 -3.86 -19.34
C PRO A 105 0.35 -4.66 -18.08
N GLY A 106 -0.89 -4.45 -17.58
CA GLY A 106 -1.38 -5.09 -16.37
C GLY A 106 -1.14 -4.29 -15.07
N TYR A 107 -0.46 -3.12 -15.13
CA TYR A 107 -0.25 -2.28 -13.96
C TYR A 107 -1.56 -1.88 -13.26
N ARG A 108 -2.56 -1.47 -14.02
CA ARG A 108 -3.86 -1.02 -13.48
C ARG A 108 -4.56 -2.13 -12.71
N GLU A 109 -4.57 -3.34 -13.26
CA GLU A 109 -5.17 -4.52 -12.64
C GLU A 109 -4.45 -4.91 -11.36
N ALA A 110 -3.11 -4.89 -11.36
CA ALA A 110 -2.32 -5.16 -10.17
C ALA A 110 -2.55 -4.09 -9.08
N ARG A 111 -2.64 -2.82 -9.47
CA ARG A 111 -2.91 -1.70 -8.56
C ARG A 111 -4.33 -1.77 -7.98
N GLN A 112 -5.32 -2.16 -8.80
CA GLN A 112 -6.70 -2.37 -8.35
C GLN A 112 -6.78 -3.48 -7.30
N ARG A 113 -6.03 -4.56 -7.46
CA ARG A 113 -5.96 -5.64 -6.47
C ARG A 113 -5.49 -5.11 -5.10
N TRP A 114 -4.45 -4.28 -5.06
CA TRP A 114 -4.02 -3.62 -3.81
C TRP A 114 -5.14 -2.90 -3.08
N HIS A 115 -5.98 -2.18 -3.82
CA HIS A 115 -7.12 -1.48 -3.21
C HIS A 115 -8.13 -2.47 -2.64
N VAL A 116 -8.47 -3.51 -3.41
CA VAL A 116 -9.43 -4.54 -2.98
C VAL A 116 -8.93 -5.27 -1.74
N ASP A 117 -7.67 -5.71 -1.71
CA ASP A 117 -7.11 -6.45 -0.57
C ASP A 117 -7.12 -5.57 0.70
N ARG A 118 -6.74 -4.30 0.60
CA ARG A 118 -6.83 -3.36 1.73
C ARG A 118 -8.27 -3.14 2.21
N GLU A 119 -9.19 -2.96 1.29
CA GLU A 119 -10.61 -2.75 1.60
C GLU A 119 -11.21 -3.97 2.30
N GLN A 120 -10.85 -5.18 1.86
CA GLN A 120 -11.28 -6.43 2.50
C GLN A 120 -10.76 -6.54 3.94
N SER A 121 -9.49 -6.29 4.17
CA SER A 121 -8.89 -6.26 5.51
C SER A 121 -9.60 -5.25 6.43
N LEU A 122 -9.88 -4.03 5.95
CA LEU A 122 -10.62 -3.05 6.74
C LEU A 122 -12.07 -3.46 7.01
N ALA A 123 -12.75 -4.04 6.01
CA ALA A 123 -14.13 -4.48 6.17
C ALA A 123 -14.29 -5.51 7.30
N VAL A 124 -13.28 -6.38 7.55
CA VAL A 124 -13.26 -7.29 8.68
C VAL A 124 -13.33 -6.56 10.02
N ILE A 125 -12.52 -5.49 10.19
CA ILE A 125 -12.52 -4.65 11.40
C ILE A 125 -13.87 -3.97 11.57
N LEU A 126 -14.42 -3.39 10.50
CA LEU A 126 -15.71 -2.70 10.54
C LEU A 126 -16.87 -3.66 10.83
N GLN A 127 -16.83 -4.87 10.28
CA GLN A 127 -17.81 -5.90 10.56
C GLN A 127 -17.77 -6.36 12.03
N ARG A 128 -16.56 -6.42 12.64
CA ARG A 128 -16.41 -6.71 14.07
C ARG A 128 -17.06 -5.59 14.90
N GLY A 129 -16.75 -4.33 14.59
CA GLY A 129 -17.31 -3.18 15.30
C GLY A 129 -18.84 -3.04 15.13
N LEU A 130 -19.39 -3.45 13.99
CA LEU A 130 -20.84 -3.52 13.79
C LEU A 130 -21.47 -4.59 14.68
N ARG A 131 -20.85 -5.76 14.78
CA ARG A 131 -21.37 -6.89 15.58
C ARG A 131 -21.32 -6.63 17.09
N ASP A 132 -20.29 -5.96 17.59
CA ASP A 132 -20.17 -5.65 19.02
C ASP A 132 -20.82 -4.32 19.42
N GLY A 133 -21.34 -3.56 18.43
CA GLY A 133 -22.03 -2.28 18.62
C GLY A 133 -21.12 -1.07 18.77
N SER A 134 -19.79 -1.22 18.67
CA SER A 134 -18.85 -0.09 18.72
C SER A 134 -18.92 0.80 17.46
N PHE A 135 -19.38 0.23 16.33
CA PHE A 135 -19.60 0.93 15.05
C PHE A 135 -21.05 0.76 14.56
N PRO A 136 -22.04 1.34 15.25
CA PRO A 136 -23.46 1.04 14.99
C PRO A 136 -23.98 1.48 13.62
N LEU A 137 -23.27 2.39 12.93
CA LEU A 137 -23.64 2.90 11.61
C LEU A 137 -22.84 2.29 10.48
N ALA A 138 -21.91 1.37 10.76
CA ALA A 138 -21.00 0.81 9.76
C ALA A 138 -21.73 0.05 8.66
N LYS A 139 -21.31 0.33 7.43
CA LYS A 139 -21.59 -0.47 6.22
C LYS A 139 -20.24 -0.99 5.71
N PRO A 140 -19.78 -2.15 6.21
CA PRO A 140 -18.36 -2.56 6.16
C PRO A 140 -17.69 -2.39 4.80
N GLU A 141 -18.30 -2.88 3.72
CA GLU A 141 -17.69 -2.85 2.38
C GLU A 141 -17.63 -1.43 1.81
N SER A 142 -18.73 -0.66 1.89
CA SER A 142 -18.78 0.70 1.34
C SER A 142 -17.97 1.69 2.17
N ASP A 143 -17.93 1.51 3.49
CA ASP A 143 -17.17 2.38 4.37
C ASP A 143 -15.67 2.07 4.29
N ALA A 144 -15.28 0.80 4.10
CA ALA A 144 -13.89 0.42 3.85
C ALA A 144 -13.35 1.10 2.59
N ALA A 145 -14.10 1.09 1.50
CA ALA A 145 -13.73 1.79 0.26
C ALA A 145 -13.63 3.30 0.48
N SER A 146 -14.60 3.90 1.19
CA SER A 146 -14.63 5.34 1.46
C SER A 146 -13.47 5.78 2.35
N ILE A 147 -13.19 5.06 3.43
CA ILE A 147 -12.06 5.31 4.33
C ILE A 147 -10.74 5.14 3.58
N GLY A 148 -10.63 4.09 2.75
CA GLY A 148 -9.46 3.85 1.90
C GLY A 148 -9.18 5.01 0.94
N ALA A 149 -10.22 5.62 0.36
CA ALA A 149 -10.10 6.79 -0.50
C ALA A 149 -9.60 8.03 0.28
N VAL A 150 -10.13 8.26 1.50
CA VAL A 150 -9.69 9.37 2.37
C VAL A 150 -8.22 9.19 2.77
N VAL A 151 -7.81 7.98 3.19
CA VAL A 151 -6.40 7.66 3.49
C VAL A 151 -5.51 7.96 2.30
N THR A 152 -5.88 7.48 1.11
CA THR A 152 -5.10 7.69 -0.12
C THR A 152 -4.95 9.18 -0.43
N ARG A 153 -6.00 9.98 -0.28
CA ARG A 153 -5.94 11.43 -0.49
C ARG A 153 -4.98 12.12 0.47
N GLU A 154 -5.04 11.80 1.75
CA GLU A 154 -4.14 12.40 2.76
C GLU A 154 -2.67 12.02 2.52
N MET A 155 -2.40 10.83 1.99
CA MET A 155 -1.03 10.40 1.65
C MET A 155 -0.43 11.16 0.45
N ILE A 156 -1.24 11.60 -0.50
CA ILE A 156 -0.79 12.31 -1.72
C ILE A 156 -0.47 13.78 -1.40
N MET A 157 -1.09 14.37 -0.38
CA MET A 157 -0.85 15.76 -0.02
C MET A 157 0.55 15.93 0.56
N PRO A 158 1.35 16.90 0.05
CA PRO A 158 2.65 17.20 0.61
C PRO A 158 2.48 17.62 2.07
N THR A 159 3.04 16.83 2.98
CA THR A 159 2.91 17.05 4.41
C THR A 159 4.31 17.08 5.01
N ALA A 160 4.60 18.06 5.84
CA ALA A 160 5.83 18.08 6.61
C ALA A 160 5.90 16.83 7.51
N VAL A 161 7.12 16.37 7.80
CA VAL A 161 7.34 15.12 8.55
C VAL A 161 6.54 15.09 9.86
N ASP A 162 6.40 16.23 10.53
CA ASP A 162 5.69 16.37 11.80
C ASP A 162 4.15 16.36 11.68
N GLU A 163 3.61 16.37 10.46
CA GLU A 163 2.17 16.44 10.21
C GLU A 163 1.52 15.07 9.95
N TRP A 164 2.33 14.00 9.73
CA TRP A 164 1.78 12.68 9.45
C TRP A 164 0.91 12.14 10.60
N GLN A 165 1.35 12.34 11.84
CA GLN A 165 0.56 11.93 12.99
C GLN A 165 -0.78 12.66 13.03
N ARG A 166 -0.79 13.96 12.74
CA ARG A 166 -2.04 14.74 12.64
C ARG A 166 -2.93 14.28 11.49
N ALA A 167 -2.33 13.85 10.36
CA ALA A 167 -3.09 13.28 9.25
C ALA A 167 -3.75 11.96 9.65
N VAL A 168 -3.03 11.06 10.30
CA VAL A 168 -3.59 9.83 10.88
C VAL A 168 -4.75 10.16 11.82
N ASP A 169 -4.56 11.10 12.77
CA ASP A 169 -5.58 11.46 13.75
C ASP A 169 -6.82 12.07 13.07
N ARG A 170 -6.66 12.89 12.03
CA ARG A 170 -7.80 13.43 11.25
C ARG A 170 -8.59 12.32 10.55
N VAL A 171 -7.91 11.37 9.93
CA VAL A 171 -8.57 10.25 9.24
C VAL A 171 -9.28 9.35 10.22
N VAL A 172 -8.67 9.06 11.37
CA VAL A 172 -9.29 8.25 12.43
C VAL A 172 -10.53 8.95 12.99
N ASP A 173 -10.44 10.24 13.34
CA ASP A 173 -11.58 11.01 13.86
C ASP A 173 -12.73 11.07 12.85
N PHE A 174 -12.43 11.33 11.58
CA PHE A 174 -13.43 11.30 10.50
C PHE A 174 -14.10 9.92 10.42
N SER A 175 -13.32 8.84 10.41
CA SER A 175 -13.82 7.48 10.29
C SER A 175 -14.69 7.08 11.47
N LEU A 176 -14.25 7.35 12.70
CA LEU A 176 -15.02 7.03 13.91
C LEU A 176 -16.37 7.76 13.93
N ARG A 177 -16.40 9.04 13.56
CA ARG A 177 -17.66 9.80 13.44
C ARG A 177 -18.60 9.23 12.37
N ALA A 178 -18.05 8.85 11.20
CA ALA A 178 -18.84 8.26 10.13
C ALA A 178 -19.44 6.89 10.53
N LEU A 179 -18.69 6.10 11.31
CA LEU A 179 -19.11 4.79 11.82
C LEU A 179 -20.06 4.88 13.04
N GLY A 180 -20.29 6.08 13.57
CA GLY A 180 -21.12 6.31 14.74
C GLY A 180 -20.49 5.83 16.06
N ALA A 181 -19.15 5.73 16.10
CA ALA A 181 -18.42 5.38 17.32
C ALA A 181 -18.64 6.42 18.42
N ARG A 182 -18.74 5.94 19.67
CA ARG A 182 -18.97 6.76 20.86
C ARG A 182 -17.76 6.79 21.75
#